data_99bf9c34bf37b3df250548d80e8281b8
#
_entry.id   99bf9c34bf37b3df250548d80e8281b8
#
_cell.length_a   1.000
_cell.length_b   1.000
_cell.length_c   1.000
_cell.angle_alpha   90.00
_cell.angle_beta   90.00
_cell.angle_gamma   90.00
#
_symmetry.space_group_name_H-M   'P 1'
#
loop_
_entity.id
_entity.type
_entity.pdbx_description
1 polymer ?
#
loop_
_entity_poly.entity_id
_entity_poly.type
_entity_poly.pdbx_seq_one_letter_code
_entity_poly.pdbx_strand_id
1 'polypeptide(L)'
;MIKPNPVINKIVWLWDGLQIGRITNALAGDRSEQRAALAFRYFSWKKLFNVLRIEIQLRVGRRKVWGMPFEWEIDTTNICQLKCPLCHTGLGTIHREKGTMHYDTYTKTIDQIKDYCVWLSLYSWGEPFLNRRIHEFVAYAHQNKIATIISTNLNKPLTEEMAENIIKSGLDVMIVSLDGVTQEVYEQYRVGGILQRVLDNVKLLVEKRRELGYTTPHMEWQFIVMRQNEHEMAEAKQLAADMGVDSVIFKNVDFPHGMEDKEEAQRWLPIERTEFLREQPFFKPYKEDGLRCWRLWRSAVVNWDGGFAPCCYLTDKAEDFGDVSTHSVKEIWNGEDYTTARGMFKEGYSPQKWVGCMSCSVYTGSRAARKRGPLDLQPESVSVPLSIEPAKKPTNGNNANGTSKPVAEPTLETLSDEEKIEEHVGD
;
A
#
# COMPACT_ATOMS: atom_id res chain seq x y z
N MET A 1 -15.43 24.39 2.69
CA MET A 1 -16.38 23.56 1.92
C MET A 1 -16.49 24.11 0.50
N ILE A 2 -15.88 23.44 -0.46
CA ILE A 2 -15.99 23.80 -1.88
C ILE A 2 -17.37 23.34 -2.31
N LYS A 3 -18.25 24.28 -2.72
CA LYS A 3 -19.59 23.92 -3.26
C LYS A 3 -19.41 23.01 -4.47
N PRO A 4 -20.08 21.86 -4.54
CA PRO A 4 -19.95 20.96 -5.68
C PRO A 4 -20.41 21.64 -6.96
N ASN A 5 -19.54 21.64 -7.96
CA ASN A 5 -19.85 22.18 -9.28
C ASN A 5 -20.89 21.25 -9.96
N PRO A 6 -22.04 21.78 -10.47
CA PRO A 6 -23.07 20.96 -11.09
C PRO A 6 -22.61 20.16 -12.32
N VAL A 7 -21.52 20.56 -12.96
CA VAL A 7 -20.87 19.79 -14.03
C VAL A 7 -20.17 18.55 -13.46
N ILE A 8 -19.54 18.68 -12.28
CA ILE A 8 -18.90 17.56 -11.58
C ILE A 8 -19.94 16.51 -11.19
N ASN A 9 -21.11 16.93 -10.67
CA ASN A 9 -22.19 16.02 -10.32
C ASN A 9 -22.76 15.26 -11.54
N LYS A 10 -22.86 15.89 -12.71
CA LYS A 10 -23.27 15.20 -13.95
C LYS A 10 -22.25 14.18 -14.44
N ILE A 11 -20.96 14.47 -14.27
CA ILE A 11 -19.89 13.57 -14.67
C ILE A 11 -19.73 12.43 -13.65
N VAL A 12 -19.91 12.69 -12.37
CA VAL A 12 -20.01 11.66 -11.33
C VAL A 12 -21.19 10.73 -11.60
N TRP A 13 -22.35 11.27 -12.00
CA TRP A 13 -23.51 10.45 -12.39
C TRP A 13 -23.26 9.60 -13.65
N LEU A 14 -22.56 10.13 -14.66
CA LEU A 14 -22.10 9.35 -15.83
C LEU A 14 -21.04 8.29 -15.44
N TRP A 15 -20.20 8.62 -14.50
CA TRP A 15 -19.18 7.72 -13.92
C TRP A 15 -19.84 6.57 -13.13
N ASP A 16 -20.87 6.86 -12.36
CA ASP A 16 -21.69 5.88 -11.65
C ASP A 16 -22.56 5.04 -12.61
N GLY A 17 -23.13 5.65 -13.62
CA GLY A 17 -23.90 4.98 -14.68
C GLY A 17 -23.08 3.98 -15.51
N LEU A 18 -21.77 4.22 -15.66
CA LEU A 18 -20.82 3.28 -16.27
C LEU A 18 -20.30 2.22 -15.29
N GLN A 19 -20.84 2.15 -14.06
CA GLN A 19 -20.36 1.33 -12.95
C GLN A 19 -18.89 1.60 -12.54
N ILE A 20 -18.34 2.73 -12.98
CA ILE A 20 -16.97 3.13 -12.59
C ILE A 20 -16.97 3.55 -11.12
N GLY A 21 -18.05 4.13 -10.61
CA GLY A 21 -18.25 4.44 -9.20
C GLY A 21 -18.29 3.20 -8.30
N ARG A 22 -18.91 2.10 -8.73
CA ARG A 22 -18.85 0.82 -8.01
C ARG A 22 -17.44 0.26 -7.90
N ILE A 23 -16.59 0.57 -8.87
CA ILE A 23 -15.21 0.14 -8.95
C ILE A 23 -14.33 0.96 -7.99
N THR A 24 -14.56 2.27 -7.91
CA THR A 24 -13.86 3.14 -6.95
C THR A 24 -14.32 2.87 -5.51
N ASN A 25 -15.60 2.60 -5.28
CA ASN A 25 -16.15 2.29 -3.95
C ASN A 25 -15.68 0.93 -3.42
N ALA A 26 -15.50 -0.07 -4.28
CA ALA A 26 -14.97 -1.38 -3.86
C ALA A 26 -13.51 -1.33 -3.42
N LEU A 27 -12.75 -0.31 -3.86
CA LEU A 27 -11.32 -0.17 -3.59
C LEU A 27 -10.97 0.87 -2.55
N ALA A 28 -11.84 1.84 -2.33
CA ALA A 28 -11.50 3.06 -1.65
C ALA A 28 -12.40 3.40 -0.45
N GLY A 29 -13.46 2.63 -0.22
CA GLY A 29 -14.46 3.08 0.74
C GLY A 29 -14.89 4.52 0.41
N ASP A 30 -14.97 5.37 1.42
CA ASP A 30 -15.43 6.76 1.31
C ASP A 30 -14.50 7.72 0.51
N ARG A 31 -13.41 7.20 -0.07
CA ARG A 31 -12.42 8.00 -0.85
C ARG A 31 -12.82 8.26 -2.31
N SER A 32 -13.99 7.83 -2.76
CA SER A 32 -14.40 7.93 -4.16
C SER A 32 -14.45 9.37 -4.68
N GLU A 33 -14.96 10.29 -3.88
CA GLU A 33 -15.06 11.70 -4.23
C GLU A 33 -13.69 12.37 -4.35
N GLN A 34 -12.78 12.09 -3.44
CA GLN A 34 -11.42 12.64 -3.47
C GLN A 34 -10.65 12.15 -4.68
N ARG A 35 -10.72 10.86 -5.00
CA ARG A 35 -10.06 10.29 -6.18
C ARG A 35 -10.65 10.83 -7.47
N ALA A 36 -11.96 11.03 -7.53
CA ALA A 36 -12.59 11.70 -8.66
C ALA A 36 -12.07 13.15 -8.82
N ALA A 37 -11.99 13.91 -7.73
CA ALA A 37 -11.46 15.28 -7.77
C ALA A 37 -10.00 15.32 -8.23
N LEU A 38 -9.16 14.39 -7.79
CA LEU A 38 -7.76 14.26 -8.21
C LEU A 38 -7.64 13.86 -9.68
N ALA A 39 -8.48 12.94 -10.17
CA ALA A 39 -8.51 12.55 -11.58
C ALA A 39 -8.84 13.74 -12.48
N PHE A 40 -9.71 14.67 -12.00
CA PHE A 40 -10.03 15.91 -12.72
C PHE A 40 -8.91 16.95 -12.66
N ARG A 41 -8.17 17.03 -11.57
CA ARG A 41 -7.05 17.99 -11.43
C ARG A 41 -5.99 17.81 -12.51
N TYR A 42 -5.70 16.56 -12.88
CA TYR A 42 -4.69 16.20 -13.87
C TYR A 42 -5.31 15.54 -15.11
N PHE A 43 -6.53 15.97 -15.46
CA PHE A 43 -7.25 15.43 -16.60
C PHE A 43 -6.47 15.59 -17.91
N SER A 44 -6.49 14.53 -18.71
CA SER A 44 -6.11 14.60 -20.12
C SER A 44 -6.96 13.63 -20.95
N TRP A 45 -7.20 13.99 -22.22
CA TRP A 45 -7.92 13.11 -23.13
C TRP A 45 -7.22 11.77 -23.34
N LYS A 46 -5.87 11.74 -23.34
CA LYS A 46 -5.09 10.50 -23.41
C LYS A 46 -5.41 9.57 -22.25
N LYS A 47 -5.41 10.09 -21.01
CA LYS A 47 -5.77 9.33 -19.81
C LYS A 47 -7.19 8.81 -19.88
N LEU A 48 -8.16 9.65 -20.23
CA LEU A 48 -9.57 9.26 -20.33
C LEU A 48 -9.76 8.13 -21.36
N PHE A 49 -9.24 8.29 -22.58
CA PHE A 49 -9.35 7.25 -23.61
C PHE A 49 -8.65 5.96 -23.21
N ASN A 50 -7.54 6.05 -22.46
CA ASN A 50 -6.87 4.89 -21.94
C ASN A 50 -7.73 4.15 -20.90
N VAL A 51 -8.34 4.86 -19.96
CA VAL A 51 -9.25 4.27 -18.96
C VAL A 51 -10.43 3.58 -19.65
N LEU A 52 -11.11 4.23 -20.58
CA LEU A 52 -12.21 3.64 -21.33
C LEU A 52 -11.78 2.38 -22.09
N ARG A 53 -10.60 2.41 -22.71
CA ARG A 53 -10.03 1.27 -23.44
C ARG A 53 -9.76 0.10 -22.50
N ILE A 54 -9.17 0.35 -21.34
CA ILE A 54 -8.91 -0.68 -20.32
C ILE A 54 -10.21 -1.27 -19.78
N GLU A 55 -11.21 -0.44 -19.49
CA GLU A 55 -12.51 -0.92 -18.99
C GLU A 55 -13.24 -1.85 -19.97
N ILE A 56 -13.22 -1.50 -21.25
CA ILE A 56 -13.77 -2.38 -22.30
C ILE A 56 -13.00 -3.70 -22.35
N GLN A 57 -11.66 -3.65 -22.32
CA GLN A 57 -10.81 -4.84 -22.44
C GLN A 57 -10.91 -5.76 -21.21
N LEU A 58 -11.09 -5.19 -20.02
CA LEU A 58 -11.40 -5.95 -18.81
C LEU A 58 -12.74 -6.70 -18.94
N ARG A 59 -13.81 -6.02 -19.40
CA ARG A 59 -15.13 -6.63 -19.54
C ARG A 59 -15.13 -7.81 -20.54
N VAL A 60 -14.41 -7.67 -21.65
CA VAL A 60 -14.30 -8.77 -22.65
C VAL A 60 -13.21 -9.79 -22.28
N GLY A 61 -12.44 -9.58 -21.23
CA GLY A 61 -11.38 -10.50 -20.79
C GLY A 61 -10.23 -10.63 -21.79
N ARG A 62 -9.83 -9.51 -22.40
CA ARG A 62 -8.76 -9.52 -23.39
C ARG A 62 -7.41 -9.84 -22.73
N ARG A 63 -6.65 -10.80 -23.25
CA ARG A 63 -5.34 -11.22 -22.71
C ARG A 63 -4.24 -10.22 -23.08
N LYS A 64 -4.07 -9.92 -24.37
CA LYS A 64 -3.21 -8.83 -24.84
C LYS A 64 -4.04 -7.55 -24.92
N VAL A 65 -3.59 -6.51 -24.26
CA VAL A 65 -4.34 -5.25 -24.12
C VAL A 65 -3.69 -4.10 -24.88
N TRP A 66 -4.50 -3.17 -25.34
CA TRP A 66 -4.02 -1.97 -26.04
C TRP A 66 -3.85 -0.78 -25.09
N GLY A 67 -4.57 -0.79 -23.95
CA GLY A 67 -4.42 0.21 -22.92
C GLY A 67 -3.27 -0.13 -21.97
N MET A 68 -2.84 0.89 -21.21
CA MET A 68 -1.83 0.79 -20.16
C MET A 68 -2.50 0.89 -18.79
N PRO A 69 -1.92 0.34 -17.73
CA PRO A 69 -2.47 0.54 -16.38
C PRO A 69 -2.56 2.02 -16.07
N PHE A 70 -3.62 2.40 -15.35
CA PHE A 70 -3.86 3.79 -14.99
C PHE A 70 -3.78 4.05 -13.48
N GLU A 71 -3.72 2.98 -12.70
CA GLU A 71 -3.44 2.98 -11.26
C GLU A 71 -2.06 2.38 -11.04
N TRP A 72 -1.18 3.15 -10.40
CA TRP A 72 0.19 2.71 -10.20
C TRP A 72 0.54 2.74 -8.72
N GLU A 73 1.32 1.77 -8.32
CA GLU A 73 1.94 1.69 -7.03
C GLU A 73 3.45 1.54 -7.25
N ILE A 74 4.24 2.43 -6.68
CA ILE A 74 5.70 2.37 -6.72
C ILE A 74 6.19 2.30 -5.29
N ASP A 75 6.79 1.18 -4.93
CA ASP A 75 7.41 1.00 -3.63
C ASP A 75 8.78 1.68 -3.62
N THR A 76 8.85 2.88 -3.06
CA THR A 76 10.07 3.67 -3.04
C THR A 76 11.12 3.11 -2.09
N THR A 77 10.73 2.25 -1.15
CA THR A 77 11.57 1.47 -0.25
C THR A 77 10.73 0.39 0.42
N ASN A 78 11.28 -0.81 0.60
CA ASN A 78 10.64 -1.88 1.38
C ASN A 78 11.16 -1.95 2.83
N ILE A 79 11.89 -0.94 3.27
CA ILE A 79 12.39 -0.81 4.65
C ILE A 79 11.31 -0.13 5.49
N CYS A 80 11.07 -0.66 6.70
CA CYS A 80 10.22 -0.04 7.70
C CYS A 80 10.84 -0.23 9.08
N GLN A 81 10.75 0.80 9.93
CA GLN A 81 11.27 0.76 11.30
C GLN A 81 10.29 0.12 12.29
N LEU A 82 9.00 -0.03 11.91
CA LEU A 82 7.98 -0.67 12.73
C LEU A 82 7.88 -2.18 12.45
N LYS A 83 7.35 -2.92 13.43
CA LYS A 83 7.15 -4.37 13.36
C LYS A 83 5.67 -4.73 13.56
N CYS A 84 4.80 -4.15 12.73
CA CYS A 84 3.36 -4.38 12.82
C CYS A 84 3.03 -5.87 12.57
N PRO A 85 2.24 -6.54 13.45
CA PRO A 85 2.05 -8.00 13.43
C PRO A 85 1.18 -8.51 12.27
N LEU A 86 0.49 -7.63 11.54
CA LEU A 86 -0.28 -8.00 10.35
C LEU A 86 0.30 -7.38 9.06
N CYS A 87 1.59 -7.04 9.05
CA CYS A 87 2.26 -6.47 7.89
C CYS A 87 3.41 -7.39 7.45
N HIS A 88 3.48 -7.71 6.17
CA HIS A 88 4.55 -8.56 5.62
C HIS A 88 5.95 -8.04 5.96
N THR A 89 6.17 -6.72 5.92
CA THR A 89 7.45 -6.11 6.33
C THR A 89 7.71 -6.27 7.82
N GLY A 90 6.68 -6.06 8.65
CA GLY A 90 6.77 -6.22 10.10
C GLY A 90 7.03 -7.66 10.53
N LEU A 91 6.43 -8.62 9.82
CA LEU A 91 6.61 -10.06 10.01
C LEU A 91 7.94 -10.58 9.42
N GLY A 92 8.57 -9.83 8.51
CA GLY A 92 9.77 -10.28 7.81
C GLY A 92 9.50 -11.39 6.79
N THR A 93 8.29 -11.48 6.24
CA THR A 93 7.87 -12.52 5.29
C THR A 93 8.06 -12.13 3.83
N ILE A 94 8.64 -10.97 3.53
CA ILE A 94 8.97 -10.54 2.17
C ILE A 94 10.33 -11.13 1.78
N HIS A 95 10.34 -12.01 0.77
CA HIS A 95 11.56 -12.61 0.23
C HIS A 95 12.14 -11.76 -0.91
N ARG A 96 12.43 -10.51 -0.57
CA ARG A 96 13.09 -9.52 -1.43
C ARG A 96 14.13 -8.79 -0.60
N GLU A 97 15.29 -8.51 -1.14
CA GLU A 97 16.31 -7.72 -0.47
C GLU A 97 15.75 -6.39 0.01
N LYS A 98 16.29 -5.86 1.11
CA LYS A 98 15.91 -4.55 1.63
C LYS A 98 16.65 -3.46 0.88
N GLY A 99 15.93 -2.43 0.47
CA GLY A 99 16.55 -1.33 -0.26
C GLY A 99 15.62 -0.16 -0.52
N THR A 100 16.17 0.80 -1.25
CA THR A 100 15.51 2.04 -1.63
C THR A 100 15.67 2.26 -3.13
N MET A 101 14.62 2.67 -3.81
CA MET A 101 14.60 2.86 -5.26
C MET A 101 15.54 3.99 -5.69
N HIS A 102 16.34 3.71 -6.70
CA HIS A 102 17.13 4.73 -7.37
C HIS A 102 16.24 5.73 -8.12
N TYR A 103 16.56 7.02 -8.02
CA TYR A 103 15.76 8.07 -8.62
C TYR A 103 15.68 7.94 -10.15
N ASP A 104 16.74 7.49 -10.81
CA ASP A 104 16.75 7.27 -12.26
C ASP A 104 15.80 6.14 -12.69
N THR A 105 15.71 5.06 -11.91
CA THR A 105 14.74 3.98 -12.16
C THR A 105 13.32 4.53 -12.07
N TYR A 106 13.05 5.36 -11.06
CA TYR A 106 11.77 6.02 -10.89
C TYR A 106 11.42 6.94 -12.05
N THR A 107 12.30 7.88 -12.41
CA THR A 107 12.04 8.85 -13.48
C THR A 107 11.85 8.18 -14.83
N LYS A 108 12.67 7.16 -15.16
CA LYS A 108 12.51 6.35 -16.37
C LYS A 108 11.16 5.61 -16.39
N THR A 109 10.68 5.16 -15.25
CA THR A 109 9.35 4.53 -15.12
C THR A 109 8.24 5.56 -15.34
N ILE A 110 8.31 6.71 -14.65
CA ILE A 110 7.34 7.80 -14.81
C ILE A 110 7.24 8.26 -16.26
N ASP A 111 8.36 8.42 -16.96
CA ASP A 111 8.37 8.85 -18.36
C ASP A 111 7.60 7.90 -19.29
N GLN A 112 7.59 6.60 -18.99
CA GLN A 112 6.84 5.61 -19.75
C GLN A 112 5.34 5.59 -19.45
N ILE A 113 4.93 6.04 -18.25
CA ILE A 113 3.55 5.91 -17.79
C ILE A 113 2.77 7.22 -17.67
N LYS A 114 3.42 8.38 -17.70
CA LYS A 114 2.82 9.70 -17.44
C LYS A 114 1.59 10.04 -18.29
N ASP A 115 1.53 9.54 -19.52
CA ASP A 115 0.39 9.74 -20.41
C ASP A 115 -0.85 8.89 -20.04
N TYR A 116 -0.67 7.88 -19.18
CA TYR A 116 -1.70 6.88 -18.83
C TYR A 116 -2.04 6.85 -17.35
N CYS A 117 -1.05 7.13 -16.49
CA CYS A 117 -1.20 7.11 -15.04
C CYS A 117 -2.14 8.22 -14.58
N VAL A 118 -3.23 7.86 -13.90
CA VAL A 118 -4.20 8.79 -13.30
C VAL A 118 -3.75 9.15 -11.90
N TRP A 119 -3.41 8.15 -11.08
CA TRP A 119 -2.82 8.34 -9.76
C TRP A 119 -1.73 7.32 -9.48
N LEU A 120 -0.82 7.75 -8.62
CA LEU A 120 0.36 7.02 -8.23
C LEU A 120 0.43 6.94 -6.70
N SER A 121 0.38 5.73 -6.17
CA SER A 121 0.70 5.45 -4.77
C SER A 121 2.20 5.28 -4.64
N LEU A 122 2.85 6.13 -3.84
CA LEU A 122 4.30 6.08 -3.57
C LEU A 122 4.57 5.34 -2.25
N TYR A 123 3.91 4.22 -2.07
CA TYR A 123 4.05 3.32 -0.93
C TYR A 123 3.55 1.93 -1.31
N SER A 124 4.07 0.90 -0.65
CA SER A 124 3.56 -0.45 -0.64
C SER A 124 3.80 -1.06 0.74
N TRP A 125 4.91 -1.72 0.95
CA TRP A 125 5.23 -2.42 2.19
C TRP A 125 6.25 -1.68 3.09
N GLY A 126 7.01 -0.73 2.55
CA GLY A 126 7.96 0.08 3.30
C GLY A 126 7.36 1.33 3.91
N GLU A 127 8.22 2.09 4.61
CA GLU A 127 7.89 3.43 5.11
C GLU A 127 8.47 4.49 4.16
N PRO A 128 7.63 5.21 3.39
CA PRO A 128 8.12 6.14 2.37
C PRO A 128 9.07 7.21 2.88
N PHE A 129 8.89 7.70 4.11
CA PHE A 129 9.76 8.73 4.69
C PHE A 129 11.16 8.22 5.06
N LEU A 130 11.43 6.91 4.98
CA LEU A 130 12.79 6.39 5.06
C LEU A 130 13.57 6.61 3.77
N ASN A 131 12.90 6.81 2.64
CA ASN A 131 13.51 7.35 1.44
C ASN A 131 13.71 8.86 1.61
N ARG A 132 14.95 9.32 1.79
CA ARG A 132 15.28 10.74 2.02
C ARG A 132 14.84 11.65 0.87
N ARG A 133 14.71 11.11 -0.36
CA ARG A 133 14.34 11.83 -1.58
C ARG A 133 12.85 11.75 -1.92
N ILE A 134 11.99 11.24 -1.01
CA ILE A 134 10.57 11.03 -1.31
C ILE A 134 9.87 12.29 -1.86
N HIS A 135 10.22 13.48 -1.39
CA HIS A 135 9.69 14.74 -1.89
C HIS A 135 10.08 15.02 -3.35
N GLU A 136 11.24 14.56 -3.80
CA GLU A 136 11.67 14.68 -5.21
C GLU A 136 10.88 13.72 -6.11
N PHE A 137 10.59 12.51 -5.62
CA PHE A 137 9.73 11.54 -6.32
C PHE A 137 8.33 12.15 -6.53
N VAL A 138 7.76 12.72 -5.49
CA VAL A 138 6.46 13.42 -5.57
C VAL A 138 6.53 14.59 -6.56
N ALA A 139 7.55 15.44 -6.45
CA ALA A 139 7.71 16.62 -7.31
C ALA A 139 7.79 16.24 -8.79
N TYR A 140 8.53 15.16 -9.12
CA TYR A 140 8.64 14.68 -10.49
C TYR A 140 7.30 14.17 -11.04
N ALA A 141 6.55 13.41 -10.25
CA ALA A 141 5.20 12.96 -10.63
C ALA A 141 4.25 14.15 -10.83
N HIS A 142 4.26 15.10 -9.90
CA HIS A 142 3.44 16.33 -9.98
C HIS A 142 3.74 17.15 -11.24
N GLN A 143 5.02 17.35 -11.58
CA GLN A 143 5.45 18.03 -12.83
C GLN A 143 4.92 17.32 -14.08
N ASN A 144 4.82 15.98 -14.03
CA ASN A 144 4.28 15.14 -15.10
C ASN A 144 2.76 14.96 -15.04
N LYS A 145 2.05 15.78 -14.24
CA LYS A 145 0.57 15.78 -14.13
C LYS A 145 0.01 14.44 -13.66
N ILE A 146 0.64 13.82 -12.69
CA ILE A 146 0.20 12.60 -12.03
C ILE A 146 -0.20 12.95 -10.59
N ALA A 147 -1.40 12.55 -10.17
CA ALA A 147 -1.83 12.68 -8.78
C ALA A 147 -1.06 11.68 -7.90
N THR A 148 -0.57 12.14 -6.75
CA THR A 148 0.26 11.33 -5.86
C THR A 148 -0.36 11.13 -4.50
N ILE A 149 -0.21 9.90 -3.99
CA ILE A 149 -0.67 9.49 -2.67
C ILE A 149 0.48 8.81 -1.95
N ILE A 150 0.71 9.21 -0.69
CA ILE A 150 1.63 8.54 0.24
C ILE A 150 0.83 8.02 1.43
N SER A 151 1.10 6.78 1.86
CA SER A 151 0.67 6.29 3.17
C SER A 151 1.90 6.08 4.04
N THR A 152 1.90 6.66 5.22
CA THR A 152 3.05 6.68 6.13
C THR A 152 2.64 6.38 7.56
N ASN A 153 3.50 5.69 8.31
CA ASN A 153 3.34 5.57 9.76
C ASN A 153 3.80 6.84 10.50
N LEU A 154 4.47 7.73 9.79
CA LEU A 154 4.97 9.03 10.26
C LEU A 154 5.76 8.96 11.58
N ASN A 155 6.40 7.84 11.85
CA ASN A 155 7.13 7.58 13.11
C ASN A 155 8.64 7.87 13.02
N LYS A 156 9.09 8.52 11.93
CA LYS A 156 10.42 9.11 11.80
C LYS A 156 10.33 10.59 12.18
N PRO A 157 11.21 11.14 13.05
CA PRO A 157 11.22 12.57 13.31
C PRO A 157 11.35 13.38 12.02
N LEU A 158 10.46 14.34 11.81
CA LEU A 158 10.53 15.27 10.68
C LEU A 158 11.22 16.57 11.14
N THR A 159 12.10 17.08 10.29
CA THR A 159 12.58 18.44 10.42
C THR A 159 11.61 19.42 9.73
N GLU A 160 11.69 20.71 10.08
CA GLU A 160 10.91 21.75 9.38
C GLU A 160 11.18 21.74 7.87
N GLU A 161 12.45 21.57 7.49
CA GLU A 161 12.87 21.46 6.08
C GLU A 161 12.19 20.28 5.37
N MET A 162 12.15 19.10 6.00
CA MET A 162 11.47 17.94 5.42
C MET A 162 9.96 18.18 5.27
N ALA A 163 9.32 18.80 6.27
CA ALA A 163 7.92 19.16 6.22
C ALA A 163 7.64 20.19 5.11
N GLU A 164 8.48 21.19 4.97
CA GLU A 164 8.39 22.20 3.91
C GLU A 164 8.58 21.57 2.53
N ASN A 165 9.59 20.71 2.34
CA ASN A 165 9.88 20.06 1.08
C ASN A 165 8.74 19.16 0.63
N ILE A 166 8.13 18.36 1.53
CA ILE A 166 7.01 17.51 1.16
C ILE A 166 5.75 18.31 0.81
N ILE A 167 5.48 19.43 1.48
CA ILE A 167 4.36 20.31 1.16
C ILE A 167 4.56 20.97 -0.21
N LYS A 168 5.75 21.51 -0.46
CA LYS A 168 6.10 22.17 -1.73
C LYS A 168 6.22 21.22 -2.91
N SER A 169 6.41 19.91 -2.67
CA SER A 169 6.54 18.91 -3.72
C SER A 169 5.29 18.73 -4.58
N GLY A 170 4.12 19.18 -4.10
CA GLY A 170 2.84 19.01 -4.77
C GLY A 170 2.17 17.67 -4.48
N LEU A 171 2.49 17.03 -3.35
CA LEU A 171 1.78 15.85 -2.86
C LEU A 171 0.27 16.15 -2.75
N ASP A 172 -0.57 15.29 -3.32
CA ASP A 172 -2.01 15.50 -3.30
C ASP A 172 -2.67 14.95 -2.04
N VAL A 173 -2.30 13.74 -1.62
CA VAL A 173 -2.87 13.08 -0.42
C VAL A 173 -1.78 12.46 0.43
N MET A 174 -1.84 12.70 1.72
CA MET A 174 -1.03 12.03 2.74
C MET A 174 -1.93 11.24 3.67
N ILE A 175 -1.81 9.92 3.66
CA ILE A 175 -2.49 9.03 4.58
C ILE A 175 -1.57 8.81 5.78
N VAL A 176 -2.00 9.26 6.95
CA VAL A 176 -1.32 8.99 8.22
C VAL A 176 -1.93 7.74 8.85
N SER A 177 -1.14 6.68 8.94
CA SER A 177 -1.56 5.40 9.51
C SER A 177 -1.37 5.40 11.03
N LEU A 178 -2.44 5.70 11.77
CA LEU A 178 -2.43 5.89 13.21
C LEU A 178 -3.60 5.14 13.85
N ASP A 179 -3.30 4.04 14.56
CA ASP A 179 -4.29 3.04 14.99
C ASP A 179 -4.45 3.03 16.52
N GLY A 180 -4.48 4.21 17.15
CA GLY A 180 -4.73 4.42 18.56
C GLY A 180 -4.54 5.88 18.95
N VAL A 181 -5.15 6.32 20.06
CA VAL A 181 -5.01 7.66 20.63
C VAL A 181 -4.26 7.65 21.96
N THR A 182 -4.04 6.48 22.53
CA THR A 182 -3.15 6.27 23.67
C THR A 182 -1.93 5.45 23.24
N GLN A 183 -0.78 5.65 23.92
CA GLN A 183 0.45 4.92 23.59
C GLN A 183 0.24 3.41 23.77
N GLU A 184 -0.45 3.00 24.83
CA GLU A 184 -0.69 1.62 25.20
C GLU A 184 -1.52 0.89 24.12
N VAL A 185 -2.51 1.54 23.53
CA VAL A 185 -3.33 0.97 22.45
C VAL A 185 -2.58 1.01 21.14
N TYR A 186 -1.95 2.14 20.82
CA TYR A 186 -1.21 2.34 19.58
C TYR A 186 -0.10 1.32 19.37
N GLU A 187 0.74 1.08 20.39
CA GLU A 187 1.91 0.22 20.27
C GLU A 187 1.58 -1.29 20.18
N GLN A 188 0.36 -1.69 20.55
CA GLN A 188 -0.07 -3.08 20.39
C GLN A 188 -0.04 -3.52 18.92
N TYR A 189 -0.37 -2.61 18.01
CA TYR A 189 -0.31 -2.88 16.57
C TYR A 189 0.90 -2.22 15.91
N ARG A 190 1.20 -0.97 16.23
CA ARG A 190 2.35 -0.22 15.69
C ARG A 190 3.60 -0.48 16.52
N VAL A 191 4.00 -1.76 16.61
CA VAL A 191 5.12 -2.21 17.45
C VAL A 191 6.40 -1.46 17.14
N GLY A 192 6.98 -0.83 18.16
CA GLY A 192 8.14 0.05 18.08
C GLY A 192 7.81 1.50 17.72
N GLY A 193 6.52 1.83 17.61
CA GLY A 193 6.05 3.19 17.34
C GLY A 193 5.92 4.03 18.61
N ILE A 194 6.15 5.33 18.46
CA ILE A 194 5.99 6.35 19.50
C ILE A 194 4.85 7.28 19.07
N LEU A 195 3.70 7.18 19.74
CA LEU A 195 2.50 7.96 19.40
C LEU A 195 2.78 9.47 19.39
N GLN A 196 3.41 9.99 20.42
CA GLN A 196 3.67 11.43 20.54
C GLN A 196 4.46 11.96 19.33
N ARG A 197 5.41 11.17 18.80
CA ARG A 197 6.18 11.55 17.61
C ARG A 197 5.29 11.70 16.37
N VAL A 198 4.31 10.82 16.21
CA VAL A 198 3.36 10.91 15.09
C VAL A 198 2.50 12.17 15.23
N LEU A 199 2.00 12.44 16.43
CA LEU A 199 1.19 13.63 16.72
C LEU A 199 1.99 14.92 16.48
N ASP A 200 3.24 14.99 16.93
CA ASP A 200 4.13 16.14 16.73
C ASP A 200 4.39 16.37 15.22
N ASN A 201 4.66 15.30 14.47
CA ASN A 201 4.88 15.38 13.02
C ASN A 201 3.61 15.82 12.27
N VAL A 202 2.43 15.32 12.63
CA VAL A 202 1.16 15.77 12.05
C VAL A 202 0.94 17.25 12.30
N LYS A 203 1.15 17.70 13.55
CA LYS A 203 1.04 19.11 13.92
C LYS A 203 1.99 19.98 13.08
N LEU A 204 3.27 19.59 13.00
CA LEU A 204 4.26 20.28 12.18
C LEU A 204 3.81 20.42 10.71
N LEU A 205 3.31 19.33 10.10
CA LEU A 205 2.86 19.35 8.72
C LEU A 205 1.63 20.25 8.52
N VAL A 206 0.66 20.20 9.42
CA VAL A 206 -0.54 21.04 9.35
C VAL A 206 -0.18 22.51 9.49
N GLU A 207 0.69 22.86 10.46
CA GLU A 207 1.17 24.22 10.69
C GLU A 207 1.94 24.75 9.48
N LYS A 208 2.91 23.97 8.96
CA LYS A 208 3.70 24.36 7.78
C LYS A 208 2.83 24.50 6.51
N ARG A 209 1.87 23.61 6.30
CA ARG A 209 0.92 23.72 5.19
C ARG A 209 0.14 25.04 5.26
N ARG A 210 -0.31 25.44 6.46
CA ARG A 210 -1.01 26.71 6.69
C ARG A 210 -0.10 27.92 6.52
N GLU A 211 1.11 27.89 7.09
CA GLU A 211 2.10 28.98 6.99
C GLU A 211 2.49 29.26 5.54
N LEU A 212 2.67 28.21 4.74
CA LEU A 212 3.04 28.33 3.33
C LEU A 212 1.85 28.63 2.41
N GLY A 213 0.62 28.67 2.93
CA GLY A 213 -0.58 28.95 2.15
C GLY A 213 -1.01 27.84 1.21
N TYR A 214 -0.59 26.60 1.46
CA TYR A 214 -0.98 25.45 0.66
C TYR A 214 -2.27 24.81 1.16
N THR A 215 -3.03 24.22 0.24
CA THR A 215 -4.25 23.41 0.54
C THR A 215 -3.98 21.91 0.39
N THR A 216 -2.83 21.53 -0.11
CA THR A 216 -2.37 20.14 -0.26
C THR A 216 -1.05 19.94 0.49
N PRO A 217 -0.74 18.72 0.92
CA PRO A 217 -1.53 17.49 0.77
C PRO A 217 -2.83 17.52 1.58
N HIS A 218 -3.89 16.86 1.08
CA HIS A 218 -5.03 16.48 1.90
C HIS A 218 -4.54 15.44 2.91
N MET A 219 -4.61 15.75 4.18
CA MET A 219 -4.16 14.86 5.26
C MET A 219 -5.32 14.00 5.73
N GLU A 220 -5.17 12.69 5.59
CA GLU A 220 -6.16 11.71 5.98
C GLU A 220 -5.63 10.84 7.10
N TRP A 221 -6.28 10.84 8.25
CA TRP A 221 -6.01 9.88 9.29
C TRP A 221 -6.69 8.54 8.95
N GLN A 222 -5.92 7.52 8.67
CA GLN A 222 -6.42 6.16 8.51
C GLN A 222 -6.29 5.42 9.84
N PHE A 223 -7.42 4.93 10.33
CA PHE A 223 -7.52 4.14 11.55
C PHE A 223 -8.05 2.74 11.20
N ILE A 224 -7.22 1.71 11.37
CA ILE A 224 -7.65 0.32 11.19
C ILE A 224 -8.36 -0.11 12.47
N VAL A 225 -9.65 -0.44 12.35
CA VAL A 225 -10.47 -0.82 13.51
C VAL A 225 -10.18 -2.27 13.89
N MET A 226 -9.69 -2.44 15.10
CA MET A 226 -9.30 -3.73 15.68
C MET A 226 -9.86 -3.84 17.10
N ARG A 227 -9.87 -5.05 17.67
CA ARG A 227 -10.39 -5.33 19.00
C ARG A 227 -9.81 -4.41 20.08
N GLN A 228 -8.50 -4.14 20.03
CA GLN A 228 -7.83 -3.36 21.06
C GLN A 228 -8.09 -1.85 20.95
N ASN A 229 -8.57 -1.35 19.81
CA ASN A 229 -8.71 0.09 19.57
C ASN A 229 -10.14 0.53 19.18
N GLU A 230 -11.08 -0.38 19.02
CA GLU A 230 -12.46 -0.04 18.59
C GLU A 230 -13.18 0.94 19.52
N HIS A 231 -12.79 0.99 20.80
CA HIS A 231 -13.34 1.91 21.78
C HIS A 231 -12.79 3.34 21.63
N GLU A 232 -11.64 3.55 20.99
CA GLU A 232 -11.00 4.85 20.81
C GLU A 232 -11.50 5.62 19.57
N MET A 233 -12.40 5.08 18.76
CA MET A 233 -12.85 5.68 17.48
C MET A 233 -13.43 7.08 17.63
N ALA A 234 -14.20 7.34 18.69
CA ALA A 234 -14.81 8.66 18.93
C ALA A 234 -13.74 9.69 19.29
N GLU A 235 -12.80 9.31 20.15
CA GLU A 235 -11.68 10.17 20.56
C GLU A 235 -10.72 10.43 19.39
N ALA A 236 -10.46 9.44 18.56
CA ALA A 236 -9.67 9.61 17.33
C ALA A 236 -10.27 10.66 16.38
N LYS A 237 -11.59 10.70 16.22
CA LYS A 237 -12.28 11.76 15.43
C LYS A 237 -12.07 13.14 16.04
N GLN A 238 -12.22 13.26 17.37
CA GLN A 238 -12.05 14.52 18.05
C GLN A 238 -10.61 15.01 17.95
N LEU A 239 -9.64 14.14 18.26
CA LEU A 239 -8.22 14.47 18.21
C LEU A 239 -7.78 14.90 16.80
N ALA A 240 -8.25 14.20 15.77
CA ALA A 240 -7.96 14.56 14.37
C ALA A 240 -8.49 15.97 14.01
N ALA A 241 -9.71 16.30 14.47
CA ALA A 241 -10.31 17.62 14.25
C ALA A 241 -9.50 18.71 14.99
N ASP A 242 -9.10 18.47 16.23
CA ASP A 242 -8.33 19.40 17.05
C ASP A 242 -6.93 19.64 16.44
N MET A 243 -6.35 18.64 15.80
CA MET A 243 -5.06 18.73 15.12
C MET A 243 -5.16 19.37 13.72
N GLY A 244 -6.36 19.57 13.18
CA GLY A 244 -6.56 20.13 11.84
C GLY A 244 -6.28 19.15 10.71
N VAL A 245 -6.44 17.84 10.96
CA VAL A 245 -6.43 16.79 9.93
C VAL A 245 -7.72 16.90 9.10
N ASP A 246 -7.62 16.76 7.79
CA ASP A 246 -8.73 17.05 6.88
C ASP A 246 -9.84 15.98 6.90
N SER A 247 -9.48 14.71 7.19
CA SER A 247 -10.45 13.60 7.27
C SER A 247 -9.93 12.45 8.12
N VAL A 248 -10.87 11.66 8.67
CA VAL A 248 -10.59 10.39 9.36
C VAL A 248 -11.33 9.28 8.66
N ILE A 249 -10.65 8.20 8.32
CA ILE A 249 -11.24 7.01 7.70
C ILE A 249 -10.98 5.79 8.59
N PHE A 250 -12.07 5.16 8.99
CA PHE A 250 -12.03 3.88 9.69
C PHE A 250 -12.05 2.74 8.69
N LYS A 251 -11.12 1.80 8.82
CA LYS A 251 -10.98 0.66 7.93
C LYS A 251 -11.04 -0.66 8.67
N ASN A 252 -11.49 -1.67 7.95
CA ASN A 252 -11.37 -3.05 8.41
C ASN A 252 -9.89 -3.43 8.53
N VAL A 253 -9.57 -4.29 9.50
CA VAL A 253 -8.29 -4.98 9.54
C VAL A 253 -8.19 -5.93 8.34
N ASP A 254 -7.03 -5.97 7.72
CA ASP A 254 -6.71 -6.91 6.64
C ASP A 254 -5.60 -7.86 7.12
N PHE A 255 -5.63 -9.09 6.63
CA PHE A 255 -4.69 -10.12 7.06
C PHE A 255 -3.74 -10.47 5.92
N PRO A 256 -2.44 -10.70 6.21
CA PRO A 256 -1.49 -11.19 5.22
C PRO A 256 -1.96 -12.50 4.58
N HIS A 257 -1.66 -12.70 3.30
CA HIS A 257 -1.84 -14.00 2.67
C HIS A 257 -1.07 -15.08 3.43
N GLY A 258 -1.71 -16.22 3.65
CA GLY A 258 -1.12 -17.31 4.42
C GLY A 258 -1.28 -17.21 5.93
N MET A 259 -1.88 -16.14 6.46
CA MET A 259 -2.33 -16.13 7.85
C MET A 259 -3.64 -16.92 7.96
N GLU A 260 -3.49 -18.23 7.95
CA GLU A 260 -4.63 -19.16 8.04
C GLU A 260 -5.03 -19.47 9.48
N ASP A 261 -4.23 -19.05 10.46
CA ASP A 261 -4.53 -19.24 11.88
C ASP A 261 -5.71 -18.35 12.29
N LYS A 262 -6.87 -19.00 12.36
CA LYS A 262 -8.12 -18.35 12.75
C LYS A 262 -8.08 -17.80 14.17
N GLU A 263 -7.31 -18.41 15.07
CA GLU A 263 -7.17 -17.94 16.45
C GLU A 263 -6.38 -16.64 16.50
N GLU A 264 -5.27 -16.56 15.78
CA GLU A 264 -4.49 -15.34 15.69
C GLU A 264 -5.29 -14.22 15.00
N ALA A 265 -5.98 -14.51 13.90
CA ALA A 265 -6.86 -13.54 13.24
C ALA A 265 -7.97 -13.03 14.18
N GLN A 266 -8.58 -13.91 14.98
CA GLN A 266 -9.64 -13.53 15.94
C GLN A 266 -9.15 -12.57 17.02
N ARG A 267 -7.87 -12.57 17.36
CA ARG A 267 -7.29 -11.61 18.34
C ARG A 267 -7.41 -10.17 17.89
N TRP A 268 -7.40 -9.93 16.57
CA TRP A 268 -7.43 -8.61 15.98
C TRP A 268 -8.81 -8.15 15.53
N LEU A 269 -9.75 -9.08 15.32
CA LEU A 269 -11.08 -8.72 14.85
C LEU A 269 -11.87 -7.95 15.91
N PRO A 270 -12.50 -6.82 15.55
CA PRO A 270 -13.34 -6.06 16.46
C PRO A 270 -14.53 -6.91 16.97
N ILE A 271 -14.96 -6.68 18.21
CA ILE A 271 -16.05 -7.39 18.87
C ILE A 271 -17.32 -6.54 18.86
N GLU A 272 -17.21 -5.27 19.20
CA GLU A 272 -18.34 -4.35 19.32
C GLU A 272 -18.70 -3.69 17.98
N ARG A 273 -17.69 -3.40 17.16
CA ARG A 273 -17.84 -2.75 15.86
C ARG A 273 -17.99 -3.75 14.72
N THR A 274 -19.07 -4.55 14.79
CA THR A 274 -19.31 -5.64 13.83
C THR A 274 -19.54 -5.17 12.40
N GLU A 275 -19.85 -3.90 12.17
CA GLU A 275 -19.90 -3.28 10.83
C GLU A 275 -18.57 -3.36 10.09
N PHE A 276 -17.44 -3.40 10.80
CA PHE A 276 -16.10 -3.57 10.25
C PHE A 276 -15.72 -5.02 9.98
N LEU A 277 -16.59 -5.99 10.32
CA LEU A 277 -16.41 -7.41 9.98
C LEU A 277 -17.03 -7.79 8.63
N ARG A 278 -17.95 -6.97 8.10
CA ARG A 278 -18.91 -7.40 7.07
C ARG A 278 -18.33 -7.67 5.70
N GLU A 279 -17.13 -7.21 5.39
CA GLU A 279 -16.58 -7.30 4.02
C GLU A 279 -15.12 -7.77 3.98
N GLN A 280 -14.72 -8.65 4.90
CA GLN A 280 -13.38 -9.25 4.84
C GLN A 280 -13.33 -10.27 3.69
N PRO A 281 -12.60 -10.01 2.60
CA PRO A 281 -12.51 -10.93 1.47
C PRO A 281 -11.87 -12.26 1.84
N PHE A 282 -11.10 -12.32 2.95
CA PHE A 282 -10.46 -13.53 3.45
C PHE A 282 -11.40 -14.50 4.17
N PHE A 283 -12.51 -14.01 4.73
CA PHE A 283 -13.51 -14.86 5.41
C PHE A 283 -14.72 -15.20 4.53
N LYS A 284 -14.89 -14.50 3.42
CA LYS A 284 -15.87 -14.86 2.39
C LYS A 284 -15.11 -15.18 1.13
N PRO A 285 -15.22 -16.40 0.59
CA PRO A 285 -14.74 -16.67 -0.76
C PRO A 285 -15.36 -15.57 -1.65
N TYR A 286 -14.54 -14.95 -2.47
CA TYR A 286 -14.97 -13.92 -3.42
C TYR A 286 -16.29 -14.36 -4.04
N LYS A 287 -17.37 -13.60 -3.82
CA LYS A 287 -18.72 -14.00 -4.22
C LYS A 287 -18.72 -14.43 -5.69
N GLU A 288 -19.49 -15.44 -5.96
CA GLU A 288 -19.60 -16.28 -7.15
C GLU A 288 -19.81 -15.59 -8.51
N ASP A 289 -19.71 -14.28 -8.61
CA ASP A 289 -20.12 -13.48 -9.78
C ASP A 289 -19.18 -13.60 -10.98
N GLY A 290 -18.24 -14.58 -10.95
CA GLY A 290 -17.39 -14.90 -12.10
C GLY A 290 -16.45 -13.76 -12.52
N LEU A 291 -16.23 -12.77 -11.64
CA LEU A 291 -15.45 -11.59 -11.93
C LEU A 291 -13.96 -11.93 -12.02
N ARG A 292 -13.33 -11.35 -13.02
CA ARG A 292 -11.88 -11.39 -13.20
C ARG A 292 -11.20 -10.48 -12.18
N CYS A 293 -9.96 -10.79 -11.83
CA CYS A 293 -9.14 -9.87 -11.05
C CYS A 293 -8.90 -8.58 -11.87
N TRP A 294 -9.57 -7.50 -11.49
CA TRP A 294 -9.48 -6.21 -12.20
C TRP A 294 -8.06 -5.61 -12.18
N ARG A 295 -7.25 -5.93 -11.15
CA ARG A 295 -5.86 -5.45 -11.04
C ARG A 295 -5.03 -5.78 -12.27
N LEU A 296 -5.21 -6.95 -12.84
CA LEU A 296 -4.51 -7.39 -14.07
C LEU A 296 -4.76 -6.51 -15.31
N TRP A 297 -5.74 -5.62 -15.26
CA TRP A 297 -6.03 -4.68 -16.36
C TRP A 297 -5.84 -3.22 -15.97
N ARG A 298 -6.03 -2.86 -14.70
CA ARG A 298 -6.06 -1.47 -14.25
C ARG A 298 -4.79 -1.02 -13.57
N SER A 299 -4.15 -1.91 -12.81
CA SER A 299 -3.05 -1.54 -11.93
C SER A 299 -1.75 -2.28 -12.23
N ALA A 300 -0.67 -1.69 -11.79
CA ALA A 300 0.66 -2.29 -11.78
C ALA A 300 1.45 -1.78 -10.57
N VAL A 301 2.38 -2.61 -10.12
CA VAL A 301 3.31 -2.31 -9.03
C VAL A 301 4.73 -2.34 -9.55
N VAL A 302 5.55 -1.38 -9.16
CA VAL A 302 7.00 -1.42 -9.36
C VAL A 302 7.66 -1.40 -8.00
N ASN A 303 8.39 -2.44 -7.69
CA ASN A 303 9.13 -2.59 -6.45
C ASN A 303 10.40 -1.74 -6.47
N TRP A 304 10.98 -1.46 -5.31
CA TRP A 304 12.15 -0.59 -5.17
C TRP A 304 13.34 -0.99 -6.04
N ASP A 305 13.47 -2.28 -6.35
CA ASP A 305 14.56 -2.88 -7.15
C ASP A 305 14.26 -2.98 -8.65
N GLY A 306 13.16 -2.34 -9.11
CA GLY A 306 12.71 -2.38 -10.51
C GLY A 306 11.80 -3.56 -10.86
N GLY A 307 11.59 -4.50 -9.94
CA GLY A 307 10.70 -5.63 -10.15
C GLY A 307 9.26 -5.19 -10.41
N PHE A 308 8.62 -5.75 -11.44
CA PHE A 308 7.30 -5.35 -11.90
C PHE A 308 6.27 -6.44 -11.60
N ALA A 309 5.29 -6.14 -10.77
CA ALA A 309 4.25 -7.07 -10.34
C ALA A 309 2.83 -6.56 -10.69
N PRO A 310 1.84 -7.44 -10.81
CA PRO A 310 0.45 -7.05 -11.09
C PRO A 310 -0.28 -6.46 -9.88
N CYS A 311 0.18 -6.74 -8.65
CA CYS A 311 -0.39 -6.20 -7.42
C CYS A 311 0.58 -6.35 -6.25
N CYS A 312 0.32 -5.60 -5.18
CA CYS A 312 1.12 -5.59 -3.95
C CYS A 312 1.07 -6.89 -3.13
N TYR A 313 0.18 -7.82 -3.42
CA TYR A 313 0.14 -9.12 -2.72
C TYR A 313 1.20 -10.11 -3.22
N LEU A 314 1.81 -9.87 -4.37
CA LEU A 314 2.98 -10.62 -4.84
C LEU A 314 4.22 -9.90 -4.34
N THR A 315 4.77 -10.37 -3.23
CA THR A 315 5.82 -9.65 -2.50
C THR A 315 7.22 -10.16 -2.85
N ASP A 316 7.31 -11.39 -3.32
CA ASP A 316 8.58 -12.06 -3.57
C ASP A 316 9.17 -11.68 -4.92
N LYS A 317 10.50 -11.56 -4.99
CA LYS A 317 11.21 -11.25 -6.25
C LYS A 317 10.91 -12.28 -7.34
N ALA A 318 10.75 -13.55 -6.99
CA ALA A 318 10.46 -14.63 -7.92
C ALA A 318 9.04 -14.55 -8.55
N GLU A 319 8.15 -13.75 -7.96
CA GLU A 319 6.79 -13.55 -8.45
C GLU A 319 6.65 -12.34 -9.40
N ASP A 320 7.74 -11.60 -9.64
CA ASP A 320 7.75 -10.47 -10.56
C ASP A 320 7.45 -10.94 -11.99
N PHE A 321 6.64 -10.17 -12.70
CA PHE A 321 6.29 -10.40 -14.11
C PHE A 321 7.31 -9.79 -15.09
N GLY A 322 8.33 -9.14 -14.57
CA GLY A 322 9.41 -8.52 -15.31
C GLY A 322 10.18 -7.51 -14.47
N ASP A 323 11.06 -6.76 -15.11
CA ASP A 323 11.90 -5.76 -14.46
C ASP A 323 12.04 -4.54 -15.38
N VAL A 324 11.72 -3.34 -14.85
CA VAL A 324 11.74 -2.08 -15.60
C VAL A 324 13.15 -1.58 -15.94
N SER A 325 14.17 -2.17 -15.33
CA SER A 325 15.57 -1.89 -15.66
C SER A 325 16.01 -2.56 -16.96
N THR A 326 15.37 -3.66 -17.33
CA THR A 326 15.74 -4.50 -18.48
C THR A 326 14.72 -4.45 -19.62
N HIS A 327 13.45 -4.16 -19.32
CA HIS A 327 12.37 -4.14 -20.30
C HIS A 327 11.52 -2.87 -20.15
N SER A 328 10.91 -2.45 -21.24
CA SER A 328 9.92 -1.37 -21.16
C SER A 328 8.65 -1.85 -20.44
N VAL A 329 7.98 -0.92 -19.77
CA VAL A 329 6.68 -1.17 -19.12
C VAL A 329 5.67 -1.82 -20.08
N LYS A 330 5.66 -1.41 -21.36
CA LYS A 330 4.73 -1.93 -22.36
C LYS A 330 5.02 -3.39 -22.73
N GLU A 331 6.29 -3.78 -22.81
CA GLU A 331 6.70 -5.16 -23.06
C GLU A 331 6.29 -6.06 -21.90
N ILE A 332 6.58 -5.67 -20.65
CA ILE A 332 6.17 -6.42 -19.46
C ILE A 332 4.64 -6.53 -19.41
N TRP A 333 3.92 -5.42 -19.61
CA TRP A 333 2.46 -5.34 -19.51
C TRP A 333 1.70 -6.26 -20.47
N ASN A 334 2.31 -6.61 -21.59
CA ASN A 334 1.79 -7.59 -22.55
C ASN A 334 2.66 -8.84 -22.70
N GLY A 335 3.61 -9.01 -21.79
CA GLY A 335 4.47 -10.19 -21.70
C GLY A 335 3.71 -11.48 -21.37
N GLU A 336 4.43 -12.56 -21.32
CA GLU A 336 3.86 -13.90 -21.13
C GLU A 336 3.15 -14.03 -19.77
N ASP A 337 3.75 -13.50 -18.69
CA ASP A 337 3.19 -13.60 -17.34
C ASP A 337 1.85 -12.87 -17.23
N TYR A 338 1.76 -11.63 -17.72
CA TYR A 338 0.47 -10.91 -17.76
C TYR A 338 -0.56 -11.59 -18.66
N THR A 339 -0.16 -12.10 -19.81
CA THR A 339 -1.10 -12.76 -20.72
C THR A 339 -1.56 -14.10 -20.16
N THR A 340 -0.71 -14.81 -19.42
CA THR A 340 -1.05 -16.02 -18.69
C THR A 340 -2.00 -15.70 -17.53
N ALA A 341 -1.64 -14.74 -16.67
CA ALA A 341 -2.48 -14.33 -15.55
C ALA A 341 -3.88 -13.86 -15.98
N ARG A 342 -3.99 -13.04 -17.02
CA ARG A 342 -5.30 -12.65 -17.59
C ARG A 342 -6.06 -13.82 -18.18
N GLY A 343 -5.34 -14.78 -18.81
CA GLY A 343 -5.92 -15.97 -19.39
C GLY A 343 -6.54 -16.91 -18.37
N MET A 344 -5.98 -16.97 -17.16
CA MET A 344 -6.44 -17.87 -16.09
C MET A 344 -7.91 -17.68 -15.73
N PHE A 345 -8.43 -16.47 -15.85
CA PHE A 345 -9.83 -16.13 -15.58
C PHE A 345 -10.77 -16.43 -16.77
N LYS A 346 -10.26 -17.01 -17.85
CA LYS A 346 -11.04 -17.40 -19.04
C LYS A 346 -11.31 -18.90 -19.03
N GLU A 347 -12.57 -19.29 -19.18
CA GLU A 347 -12.93 -20.70 -19.31
C GLU A 347 -12.25 -21.31 -20.56
N GLY A 348 -11.76 -22.56 -20.44
CA GLY A 348 -11.07 -23.27 -21.50
C GLY A 348 -9.62 -22.84 -21.78
N TYR A 349 -9.09 -21.83 -21.06
CA TYR A 349 -7.67 -21.49 -21.13
C TYR A 349 -6.85 -22.38 -20.21
N SER A 350 -5.83 -23.02 -20.75
CA SER A 350 -4.87 -23.85 -20.00
C SER A 350 -3.53 -23.10 -19.92
N PRO A 351 -3.14 -22.58 -18.75
CA PRO A 351 -1.83 -21.94 -18.59
C PRO A 351 -0.71 -22.96 -18.79
N GLN A 352 0.36 -22.54 -19.44
CA GLN A 352 1.54 -23.37 -19.70
C GLN A 352 2.72 -23.00 -18.77
N LYS A 353 2.59 -21.92 -18.03
CA LYS A 353 3.60 -21.40 -17.13
C LYS A 353 2.96 -21.03 -15.79
N TRP A 354 3.67 -21.30 -14.71
CA TRP A 354 3.28 -20.82 -13.37
C TRP A 354 3.41 -19.30 -13.28
N VAL A 355 2.50 -18.65 -12.56
CA VAL A 355 2.55 -17.25 -12.18
C VAL A 355 2.00 -17.10 -10.76
N GLY A 356 2.55 -16.19 -9.94
CA GLY A 356 2.16 -15.99 -8.53
C GLY A 356 0.65 -15.80 -8.29
N CYS A 357 -0.07 -15.25 -9.28
CA CYS A 357 -1.53 -15.16 -9.24
C CYS A 357 -2.26 -16.51 -9.08
N MET A 358 -1.61 -17.65 -9.35
CA MET A 358 -2.23 -18.98 -9.23
C MET A 358 -2.50 -19.36 -7.76
N SER A 359 -1.68 -18.86 -6.85
CA SER A 359 -1.85 -19.07 -5.40
C SER A 359 -2.83 -18.08 -4.76
N CYS A 360 -3.23 -17.03 -5.49
CA CYS A 360 -4.08 -15.95 -4.96
C CYS A 360 -5.52 -16.43 -4.71
N SER A 361 -6.08 -16.07 -3.55
CA SER A 361 -7.47 -16.37 -3.16
C SER A 361 -8.52 -15.86 -4.17
N VAL A 362 -8.25 -14.74 -4.85
CA VAL A 362 -9.11 -14.19 -5.90
C VAL A 362 -9.20 -15.16 -7.08
N TYR A 363 -8.09 -15.78 -7.45
CA TYR A 363 -8.10 -16.79 -8.52
C TYR A 363 -8.66 -18.11 -8.02
N THR A 364 -8.18 -18.66 -6.91
CA THR A 364 -8.62 -19.99 -6.41
C THR A 364 -10.11 -20.03 -6.09
N GLY A 365 -10.68 -18.90 -5.64
CA GLY A 365 -12.12 -18.71 -5.45
C GLY A 365 -12.91 -18.43 -6.74
N SER A 366 -12.27 -18.30 -7.90
CA SER A 366 -12.94 -17.95 -9.14
C SER A 366 -13.69 -19.14 -9.75
N ARG A 367 -14.73 -18.85 -10.57
CA ARG A 367 -15.43 -19.87 -11.36
C ARG A 367 -14.50 -20.63 -12.32
N ALA A 368 -13.53 -19.92 -12.89
CA ALA A 368 -12.57 -20.52 -13.83
C ALA A 368 -11.68 -21.56 -13.13
N ALA A 369 -11.19 -21.28 -11.93
CA ALA A 369 -10.38 -22.19 -11.14
C ALA A 369 -11.21 -23.43 -10.72
N ARG A 370 -12.43 -23.21 -10.19
CA ARG A 370 -13.32 -24.30 -9.78
C ARG A 370 -13.65 -25.27 -10.93
N LYS A 371 -13.87 -24.76 -12.14
CA LYS A 371 -14.13 -25.59 -13.32
C LYS A 371 -12.90 -26.32 -13.84
N ARG A 372 -11.72 -25.75 -13.67
CA ARG A 372 -10.47 -26.33 -14.18
C ARG A 372 -9.92 -27.42 -13.26
N GLY A 373 -10.12 -27.29 -11.94
CA GLY A 373 -9.45 -28.09 -10.93
C GLY A 373 -8.01 -27.63 -10.66
N PRO A 374 -7.25 -28.39 -9.86
CA PRO A 374 -5.88 -28.06 -9.50
C PRO A 374 -4.99 -27.93 -10.75
N LEU A 375 -4.07 -26.98 -10.71
CA LEU A 375 -3.02 -26.83 -11.72
C LEU A 375 -1.76 -27.53 -11.23
N ASP A 376 -1.25 -28.44 -12.03
CA ASP A 376 0.03 -29.13 -11.80
C ASP A 376 1.20 -28.31 -12.37
N LEU A 377 1.29 -27.04 -11.97
CA LEU A 377 2.34 -26.12 -12.34
C LEU A 377 3.01 -25.64 -11.06
N GLN A 378 4.32 -25.78 -11.00
CA GLN A 378 5.13 -25.33 -9.89
C GLN A 378 5.95 -24.08 -10.32
N PRO A 379 6.33 -23.20 -9.38
CA PRO A 379 7.30 -22.17 -9.67
C PRO A 379 8.60 -22.80 -10.17
N GLU A 380 9.16 -22.24 -11.24
CA GLU A 380 10.47 -22.65 -11.72
C GLU A 380 11.50 -22.40 -10.60
N SER A 381 11.96 -23.50 -9.99
CA SER A 381 13.03 -23.60 -8.99
C SER A 381 13.20 -22.37 -8.07
N VAL A 382 12.31 -22.21 -7.12
CA VAL A 382 12.64 -21.55 -5.86
C VAL A 382 12.58 -22.61 -4.78
N SER A 383 13.75 -23.14 -4.42
CA SER A 383 13.90 -23.93 -3.21
C SER A 383 13.76 -23.02 -2.00
N VAL A 384 12.54 -22.61 -1.70
CA VAL A 384 12.19 -22.00 -0.42
C VAL A 384 11.72 -23.14 0.47
N PRO A 385 12.40 -23.46 1.55
CA PRO A 385 11.85 -24.37 2.55
C PRO A 385 10.61 -23.69 3.13
N LEU A 386 9.44 -24.23 2.86
CA LEU A 386 8.20 -23.94 3.60
C LEU A 386 8.31 -24.58 5.01
N SER A 387 9.23 -24.10 5.80
CA SER A 387 9.27 -24.35 7.23
C SER A 387 9.30 -23.00 7.93
N ILE A 388 8.10 -22.46 8.16
CA ILE A 388 7.92 -21.49 9.23
C ILE A 388 8.14 -22.28 10.52
N GLU A 389 9.37 -22.25 11.06
CA GLU A 389 9.54 -22.64 12.45
C GLU A 389 8.71 -21.66 13.29
N PRO A 390 7.74 -22.14 14.09
CA PRO A 390 6.98 -21.26 14.96
C PRO A 390 7.97 -20.58 15.92
N ALA A 391 7.92 -19.26 15.99
CA ALA A 391 8.70 -18.47 16.93
C ALA A 391 8.59 -19.10 18.32
N LYS A 392 9.72 -19.51 18.90
CA LYS A 392 9.76 -20.11 20.23
C LYS A 392 9.08 -19.16 21.21
N LYS A 393 7.98 -19.63 21.81
CA LYS A 393 7.32 -18.93 22.92
C LYS A 393 8.37 -18.62 23.98
N PRO A 394 8.38 -17.39 24.54
CA PRO A 394 9.22 -17.12 25.70
C PRO A 394 8.75 -18.04 26.82
N THR A 395 9.61 -18.92 27.27
CA THR A 395 9.37 -19.78 28.42
C THR A 395 9.31 -18.89 29.66
N ASN A 396 8.13 -18.76 30.25
CA ASN A 396 7.97 -18.24 31.60
C ASN A 396 8.66 -19.20 32.58
N GLY A 397 9.92 -18.92 32.89
CA GLY A 397 10.62 -19.56 33.98
C GLY A 397 10.24 -18.90 35.29
N ASN A 398 9.23 -19.43 35.96
CA ASN A 398 9.05 -19.22 37.37
C ASN A 398 10.21 -19.92 38.13
N ASN A 399 11.16 -19.13 38.62
CA ASN A 399 11.99 -19.53 39.74
C ASN A 399 12.05 -18.39 40.74
N ALA A 400 11.27 -18.59 41.82
CA ALA A 400 11.42 -17.86 43.05
C ALA A 400 12.71 -18.32 43.73
N ASN A 401 13.67 -17.40 43.91
CA ASN A 401 14.43 -17.24 45.16
C ASN A 401 15.55 -16.19 45.00
N GLY A 402 15.37 -15.14 45.72
CA GLY A 402 16.31 -14.50 46.63
C GLY A 402 17.56 -13.79 46.08
N THR A 403 17.56 -12.53 46.45
CA THR A 403 18.67 -11.60 46.75
C THR A 403 18.92 -10.52 45.70
N SER A 404 18.43 -9.36 46.07
CA SER A 404 18.68 -8.04 45.44
C SER A 404 20.15 -7.62 45.61
N LYS A 405 20.80 -7.28 44.47
CA LYS A 405 21.91 -6.34 44.43
C LYS A 405 21.55 -5.17 43.55
N PRO A 406 21.91 -3.94 43.93
CA PRO A 406 21.55 -2.75 43.18
C PRO A 406 22.32 -2.67 41.86
N VAL A 407 21.60 -2.37 40.77
CA VAL A 407 22.18 -2.09 39.45
C VAL A 407 22.58 -0.63 39.42
N ALA A 408 23.85 -0.38 39.13
CA ALA A 408 24.44 0.94 38.94
C ALA A 408 23.91 1.58 37.65
N GLU A 409 23.64 2.90 37.70
CA GLU A 409 23.32 3.75 36.56
C GLU A 409 24.48 3.69 35.52
N PRO A 410 24.19 3.59 34.21
CA PRO A 410 25.23 3.75 33.21
C PRO A 410 25.55 5.23 32.99
N THR A 411 26.81 5.59 33.20
CA THR A 411 27.40 6.87 32.83
C THR A 411 27.48 7.02 31.31
N LEU A 412 27.26 8.25 30.86
CA LEU A 412 27.41 8.76 29.50
C LEU A 412 28.88 8.68 29.02
N GLU A 413 29.28 7.55 28.45
CA GLU A 413 30.52 7.43 27.66
C GLU A 413 30.39 6.21 26.75
N THR A 414 29.77 6.35 25.59
CA THR A 414 30.00 5.54 24.34
C THR A 414 29.07 6.07 23.24
N LEU A 415 29.40 7.23 22.70
CA LEU A 415 28.92 7.69 21.40
C LEU A 415 30.15 7.92 20.52
N SER A 416 30.65 6.86 19.88
CA SER A 416 31.72 6.97 18.89
C SER A 416 31.69 5.79 17.89
N ASP A 417 30.53 5.57 17.24
CA ASP A 417 30.45 4.62 16.11
C ASP A 417 29.64 5.19 14.91
N GLU A 418 29.46 6.52 14.83
CA GLU A 418 28.82 7.17 13.66
C GLU A 418 29.81 7.60 12.55
N GLU A 419 31.12 7.38 12.69
CA GLU A 419 32.12 7.89 11.74
C GLU A 419 32.65 6.85 10.72
N LYS A 420 32.05 5.65 10.59
CA LYS A 420 32.54 4.61 9.67
C LYS A 420 31.64 4.26 8.48
N ILE A 421 30.66 5.08 8.15
CA ILE A 421 29.76 4.83 6.99
C ILE A 421 29.95 5.87 5.87
N GLU A 422 30.87 6.82 5.96
CA GLU A 422 31.05 7.87 4.93
C GLU A 422 32.05 7.58 3.82
N GLU A 423 32.66 6.42 3.72
CA GLU A 423 33.73 6.18 2.75
C GLU A 423 33.41 5.18 1.59
N HIS A 424 32.13 4.98 1.24
CA HIS A 424 31.79 4.14 0.05
C HIS A 424 30.66 4.71 -0.81
N VAL A 425 30.70 6.01 -1.11
CA VAL A 425 29.91 6.58 -2.23
C VAL A 425 30.77 7.63 -2.93
N GLY A 426 31.60 7.19 -3.82
CA GLY A 426 32.32 8.01 -4.77
C GLY A 426 32.54 7.21 -6.06
N ASP A 427 32.01 7.77 -7.13
CA ASP A 427 32.02 7.51 -8.57
C ASP A 427 30.76 6.84 -9.13
#